data_17323f4174521ec21ea35145e1abf889
#
_entry.id   17323f4174521ec21ea35145e1abf889
#
_cell.length_a   1.000
_cell.length_b   1.000
_cell.length_c   1.000
_cell.angle_alpha   90.00
_cell.angle_beta   90.00
_cell.angle_gamma   90.00
#
_symmetry.space_group_name_H-M   'P 1'
#
loop_
_entity.id
_entity.type
_entity.pdbx_description
1 polymer ?
#
loop_
_entity_poly.entity_id
_entity_poly.type
_entity_poly.pdbx_seq_one_letter_code
_entity_poly.pdbx_strand_id
1 'polypeptide(L)'
;MNLRKTTFAGVAILLCSLFFGINFSHAEENTGVTSSTVTFGATFPLTGAASPGISSYYSGVTAYFDHVNANGGIYGRKLVFLNLDSQGLPTLAINSTNQLLLSSDSFALISNAPSCSNQQAVKSAVNPARRGVPNLFVDCYLEDVEDNAENVSTNYYSKLSAKNEITILKSYIDGAFPTQRIALVYQDDDNGLQISKLANDPKVICKKSFPAGTEFSLSGCNSTTTPIRDGDLVMYAGSPAGLARLILSNSGKLNLKYFVNYDAYNLRALQVAGLPLTSSTEIYTVSHNSLISETSNRSVFTFSEIGKRFAPTLVIDQRFLNGMNAAYIVASVMASVGADLTRERFMKAMDLFGSQFDVLGVSARSQNLADRFIPTGGVVVRNVGGASEAISEVFSVVQNQVSLSSRKSIQISNNGLPQLTQLLPAPTPKPTPTPTPTPTPTPTPTPTPTPTPTPTPTPKPTAVQTQTPVVEIDGEDEEPFGKIAVKRDKTKYTISIISNLPNEPLQVRATKKGQKSIIYKVTTNDDGAAKFTTTRSLSGFQLVLLLDGEILSSVKAG
;
A
#
# COMPACT_ATOMS: atom_id res chain seq x y z
N MET A 1 -40.66 -66.96 -25.25
CA MET A 1 -39.48 -67.86 -25.20
C MET A 1 -38.47 -67.15 -24.28
N ASN A 2 -38.57 -67.47 -23.02
CA ASN A 2 -37.53 -67.93 -22.10
C ASN A 2 -36.26 -67.09 -22.04
N LEU A 3 -36.04 -66.50 -20.96
CA LEU A 3 -35.35 -66.74 -19.68
C LEU A 3 -34.07 -65.94 -19.64
N ARG A 4 -33.55 -65.42 -18.62
CA ARG A 4 -33.53 -65.75 -17.19
C ARG A 4 -33.17 -64.49 -16.36
N LYS A 5 -33.77 -64.39 -15.21
CA LYS A 5 -33.37 -63.52 -14.11
C LYS A 5 -32.05 -64.03 -13.53
N THR A 6 -31.11 -63.15 -13.31
CA THR A 6 -30.02 -63.33 -12.32
C THR A 6 -29.95 -62.07 -11.46
N THR A 7 -30.38 -62.22 -10.24
CA THR A 7 -30.22 -61.33 -9.10
C THR A 7 -28.73 -61.26 -8.74
N PHE A 8 -28.16 -60.05 -8.77
CA PHE A 8 -26.92 -59.77 -8.07
C PHE A 8 -27.27 -58.84 -6.88
N ALA A 9 -27.08 -59.41 -5.69
CA ALA A 9 -27.10 -58.66 -4.46
C ALA A 9 -25.86 -57.77 -4.40
N GLY A 10 -26.02 -56.50 -4.66
CA GLY A 10 -24.98 -55.50 -4.46
C GLY A 10 -24.99 -55.04 -2.99
N VAL A 11 -23.94 -55.37 -2.27
CA VAL A 11 -23.61 -54.86 -0.96
C VAL A 11 -23.43 -53.34 -1.06
N ALA A 12 -24.40 -52.59 -0.50
CA ALA A 12 -24.29 -51.16 -0.31
C ALA A 12 -23.24 -50.92 0.80
N ILE A 13 -22.00 -50.64 0.43
CA ILE A 13 -20.99 -50.08 1.32
C ILE A 13 -21.41 -48.63 1.56
N LEU A 14 -22.00 -48.40 2.71
CA LEU A 14 -22.28 -47.07 3.27
C LEU A 14 -20.91 -46.46 3.68
N LEU A 15 -20.24 -45.77 2.76
CA LEU A 15 -19.14 -44.88 3.06
C LEU A 15 -19.73 -43.66 3.79
N CYS A 16 -19.83 -43.74 5.11
CA CYS A 16 -19.89 -42.56 5.98
C CYS A 16 -18.59 -41.79 5.79
N SER A 17 -18.59 -40.86 4.85
CA SER A 17 -17.62 -39.79 4.80
C SER A 17 -17.82 -38.93 6.06
N LEU A 18 -17.06 -39.28 7.10
CA LEU A 18 -16.76 -38.37 8.19
C LEU A 18 -16.03 -37.16 7.58
N PHE A 19 -16.80 -36.17 7.17
CA PHE A 19 -16.29 -34.81 7.07
C PHE A 19 -15.90 -34.42 8.50
N PHE A 20 -14.68 -34.74 8.91
CA PHE A 20 -13.98 -33.94 9.86
C PHE A 20 -13.84 -32.57 9.20
N GLY A 21 -14.78 -31.69 9.50
CA GLY A 21 -14.58 -30.26 9.34
C GLY A 21 -13.36 -29.93 10.22
N ILE A 22 -12.19 -29.92 9.62
CA ILE A 22 -11.04 -29.22 10.15
C ILE A 22 -11.46 -27.77 10.16
N ASN A 23 -12.10 -27.34 11.23
CA ASN A 23 -12.12 -25.96 11.59
C ASN A 23 -10.66 -25.59 11.78
N PHE A 24 -10.01 -25.08 10.73
CA PHE A 24 -8.88 -24.22 10.92
C PHE A 24 -9.38 -23.08 11.78
N SER A 25 -9.25 -23.24 13.08
CA SER A 25 -9.21 -22.14 13.99
C SER A 25 -7.99 -21.35 13.55
N HIS A 26 -8.17 -20.40 12.63
CA HIS A 26 -7.25 -19.31 12.49
C HIS A 26 -7.22 -18.71 13.89
N ALA A 27 -6.23 -19.10 14.68
CA ALA A 27 -5.78 -18.25 15.75
C ALA A 27 -5.47 -16.95 15.01
N GLU A 28 -6.25 -15.93 15.28
CA GLU A 28 -6.08 -14.60 14.72
C GLU A 28 -4.74 -14.15 15.23
N GLU A 29 -3.72 -14.38 14.43
CA GLU A 29 -2.34 -14.06 14.78
C GLU A 29 -2.31 -12.54 14.90
N ASN A 30 -2.01 -12.04 16.09
CA ASN A 30 -1.87 -10.62 16.38
C ASN A 30 -0.58 -10.10 15.73
N THR A 31 -0.42 -10.37 14.43
CA THR A 31 0.73 -9.98 13.63
C THR A 31 0.96 -8.49 13.76
N GLY A 32 2.16 -8.10 14.19
CA GLY A 32 2.51 -6.70 14.40
C GLY A 32 2.02 -6.08 15.70
N VAL A 33 1.37 -6.85 16.59
CA VAL A 33 0.93 -6.40 17.91
C VAL A 33 1.64 -7.19 19.00
N THR A 34 2.36 -6.50 19.87
CA THR A 34 2.97 -7.09 21.08
C THR A 34 2.34 -6.49 22.34
N SER A 35 2.81 -6.90 23.50
CA SER A 35 2.41 -6.28 24.77
C SER A 35 2.85 -4.83 24.90
N SER A 36 3.88 -4.39 24.15
CA SER A 36 4.51 -3.07 24.28
C SER A 36 4.53 -2.24 23.00
N THR A 37 4.22 -2.83 21.84
CA THR A 37 4.27 -2.13 20.53
C THR A 37 3.14 -2.54 19.61
N VAL A 38 2.82 -1.64 18.66
CA VAL A 38 2.07 -1.94 17.43
C VAL A 38 2.88 -1.39 16.25
N THR A 39 3.19 -2.25 15.29
CA THR A 39 4.05 -1.93 14.14
C THR A 39 3.22 -1.64 12.91
N PHE A 40 3.47 -0.50 12.28
CA PHE A 40 2.92 -0.09 11.00
C PHE A 40 4.03 0.00 9.97
N GLY A 41 3.72 -0.23 8.71
CA GLY A 41 4.69 -0.18 7.63
C GLY A 41 4.26 0.72 6.48
N ALA A 42 5.25 1.24 5.75
CA ALA A 42 5.08 1.85 4.45
C ALA A 42 6.32 1.66 3.59
N THR A 43 6.11 1.50 2.29
CA THR A 43 7.17 1.69 1.30
C THR A 43 6.84 2.90 0.44
N PHE A 44 7.79 3.82 0.28
CA PHE A 44 7.61 5.03 -0.51
C PHE A 44 8.98 5.57 -0.97
N PRO A 45 9.02 6.49 -1.94
CA PRO A 45 10.29 7.06 -2.40
C PRO A 45 10.88 7.99 -1.33
N LEU A 46 11.79 7.47 -0.51
CA LEU A 46 12.65 8.27 0.39
C LEU A 46 13.70 9.00 -0.41
N THR A 47 14.21 8.38 -1.46
CA THR A 47 15.20 8.92 -2.40
C THR A 47 14.67 8.90 -3.84
N GLY A 48 15.43 9.51 -4.76
CA GLY A 48 15.06 9.57 -6.18
C GLY A 48 14.16 10.75 -6.54
N ALA A 49 13.76 10.80 -7.81
CA ALA A 49 13.05 11.95 -8.39
C ALA A 49 11.64 12.17 -7.82
N ALA A 50 11.01 11.13 -7.29
CA ALA A 50 9.68 11.20 -6.69
C ALA A 50 9.68 11.60 -5.21
N SER A 51 10.85 11.64 -4.55
CA SER A 51 10.99 11.93 -3.12
C SER A 51 10.51 13.35 -2.72
N PRO A 52 10.81 14.42 -3.49
CA PRO A 52 10.40 15.75 -3.10
C PRO A 52 8.88 15.89 -2.98
N GLY A 53 8.41 16.26 -1.78
CA GLY A 53 7.00 16.51 -1.50
C GLY A 53 6.18 15.28 -1.08
N ILE A 54 6.69 14.06 -1.19
CA ILE A 54 6.04 12.86 -0.67
C ILE A 54 6.54 12.55 0.75
N SER A 55 7.84 12.66 0.98
CA SER A 55 8.47 12.34 2.27
C SER A 55 7.90 13.10 3.47
N SER A 56 7.42 14.33 3.27
CA SER A 56 6.82 15.13 4.35
C SER A 56 5.56 14.49 4.95
N TYR A 57 4.75 13.78 4.16
CA TYR A 57 3.59 13.03 4.66
C TYR A 57 4.01 12.00 5.72
N TYR A 58 5.02 11.21 5.42
CA TYR A 58 5.49 10.14 6.32
C TYR A 58 6.20 10.71 7.55
N SER A 59 6.89 11.84 7.37
CA SER A 59 7.44 12.59 8.50
C SER A 59 6.34 13.09 9.45
N GLY A 60 5.19 13.47 8.91
CA GLY A 60 4.00 13.82 9.69
C GLY A 60 3.44 12.63 10.47
N VAL A 61 3.37 11.45 9.84
CA VAL A 61 2.97 10.21 10.53
C VAL A 61 3.90 9.91 11.70
N THR A 62 5.22 9.94 11.46
CA THR A 62 6.23 9.70 12.50
C THR A 62 6.12 10.69 13.65
N ALA A 63 6.07 11.99 13.35
CA ALA A 63 5.98 13.04 14.37
C ALA A 63 4.74 12.89 15.26
N TYR A 64 3.62 12.48 14.68
CA TYR A 64 2.41 12.24 15.47
C TYR A 64 2.52 10.97 16.32
N PHE A 65 3.07 9.88 15.79
CA PHE A 65 3.32 8.67 16.59
C PHE A 65 4.29 8.92 17.72
N ASP A 66 5.34 9.73 17.51
CA ASP A 66 6.28 10.13 18.54
C ASP A 66 5.58 10.96 19.63
N HIS A 67 4.65 11.86 19.26
CA HIS A 67 3.81 12.58 20.20
C HIS A 67 2.97 11.64 21.07
N VAL A 68 2.30 10.66 20.46
CA VAL A 68 1.52 9.62 21.20
C VAL A 68 2.44 8.80 22.10
N ASN A 69 3.59 8.37 21.61
CA ASN A 69 4.55 7.56 22.35
C ASN A 69 5.16 8.29 23.55
N ALA A 70 5.41 9.60 23.41
CA ALA A 70 5.89 10.45 24.51
C ALA A 70 4.84 10.63 25.63
N ASN A 71 3.57 10.36 25.33
CA ASN A 71 2.46 10.44 26.28
C ASN A 71 1.93 9.05 26.72
N GLY A 72 2.73 8.00 26.59
CA GLY A 72 2.42 6.65 27.11
C GLY A 72 1.85 5.67 26.08
N GLY A 73 1.72 6.07 24.82
CA GLY A 73 1.20 5.22 23.74
C GLY A 73 -0.31 4.98 23.84
N ILE A 74 -0.79 3.94 23.17
CA ILE A 74 -2.20 3.51 23.17
C ILE A 74 -2.33 2.23 24.01
N TYR A 75 -3.03 2.30 25.12
CA TYR A 75 -3.12 1.20 26.10
C TYR A 75 -1.75 0.63 26.49
N GLY A 76 -0.74 1.52 26.70
CA GLY A 76 0.63 1.13 27.07
C GLY A 76 1.50 0.62 25.90
N ARG A 77 0.98 0.55 24.69
CA ARG A 77 1.74 0.15 23.50
C ARG A 77 2.25 1.36 22.75
N LYS A 78 3.54 1.34 22.38
CA LYS A 78 4.14 2.33 21.48
C LYS A 78 3.76 2.04 20.03
N LEU A 79 3.54 3.08 19.24
CA LEU A 79 3.33 3.02 17.81
C LEU A 79 4.68 3.06 17.11
N VAL A 80 4.98 2.06 16.31
CA VAL A 80 6.23 1.96 15.53
C VAL A 80 5.88 2.12 14.06
N PHE A 81 6.60 2.99 13.35
CA PHE A 81 6.39 3.20 11.92
C PHE A 81 7.66 2.87 11.14
N LEU A 82 7.62 1.80 10.36
CA LEU A 82 8.72 1.32 9.55
C LEU A 82 8.60 1.83 8.12
N ASN A 83 9.64 2.50 7.66
CA ASN A 83 9.70 3.10 6.34
C ASN A 83 10.78 2.42 5.49
N LEU A 84 10.41 1.90 4.34
CA LEU A 84 11.33 1.29 3.39
C LEU A 84 11.34 2.10 2.08
N ASP A 85 12.55 2.34 1.53
CA ASP A 85 12.72 3.12 0.32
C ASP A 85 12.39 2.32 -0.94
N SER A 86 11.37 2.75 -1.67
CA SER A 86 11.02 2.20 -2.99
C SER A 86 11.64 2.96 -4.15
N GLN A 87 12.26 4.12 -3.93
CA GLN A 87 12.73 5.03 -4.97
C GLN A 87 11.67 5.38 -6.03
N GLY A 88 10.40 5.10 -5.74
CA GLY A 88 9.30 5.21 -6.69
C GLY A 88 9.22 4.09 -7.74
N LEU A 89 9.99 3.01 -7.58
CA LEU A 89 10.07 1.89 -8.53
C LEU A 89 9.17 0.73 -8.10
N PRO A 90 8.32 0.19 -8.99
CA PRO A 90 7.40 -0.91 -8.67
C PRO A 90 8.08 -2.15 -8.10
N THR A 91 9.21 -2.55 -8.65
CA THR A 91 9.97 -3.73 -8.17
C THR A 91 10.49 -3.56 -6.74
N LEU A 92 10.95 -2.35 -6.37
CA LEU A 92 11.36 -2.07 -5.00
C LEU A 92 10.17 -1.96 -4.07
N ALA A 93 9.04 -1.41 -4.54
CA ALA A 93 7.80 -1.36 -3.77
C ALA A 93 7.29 -2.76 -3.42
N ILE A 94 7.33 -3.72 -4.36
CA ILE A 94 6.99 -5.13 -4.13
C ILE A 94 7.89 -5.73 -3.04
N ASN A 95 9.21 -5.66 -3.23
CA ASN A 95 10.18 -6.26 -2.30
C ASN A 95 10.07 -5.67 -0.89
N SER A 96 9.96 -4.35 -0.80
CA SER A 96 9.83 -3.65 0.48
C SER A 96 8.50 -3.97 1.16
N THR A 97 7.40 -4.07 0.41
CA THR A 97 6.10 -4.46 0.99
C THR A 97 6.15 -5.90 1.52
N ASN A 98 6.74 -6.84 0.78
CA ASN A 98 6.95 -8.21 1.29
C ASN A 98 7.78 -8.21 2.56
N GLN A 99 8.87 -7.44 2.62
CA GLN A 99 9.69 -7.33 3.84
C GLN A 99 8.88 -6.80 5.03
N LEU A 100 8.03 -5.79 4.82
CA LEU A 100 7.15 -5.25 5.88
C LEU A 100 6.17 -6.28 6.41
N LEU A 101 5.65 -7.16 5.55
CA LEU A 101 4.62 -8.13 5.93
C LEU A 101 5.19 -9.44 6.48
N LEU A 102 6.34 -9.91 5.95
CA LEU A 102 6.90 -11.22 6.29
C LEU A 102 8.01 -11.16 7.34
N SER A 103 8.84 -10.10 7.31
CA SER A 103 10.00 -10.00 8.20
C SER A 103 9.81 -9.01 9.33
N SER A 104 8.93 -8.03 9.16
CA SER A 104 8.70 -6.95 10.13
C SER A 104 7.34 -7.03 10.79
N ASP A 105 6.54 -8.05 10.47
CA ASP A 105 5.22 -8.32 11.05
C ASP A 105 4.36 -7.05 11.18
N SER A 106 4.20 -6.28 10.09
CA SER A 106 3.42 -5.05 10.16
C SER A 106 1.94 -5.34 10.40
N PHE A 107 1.36 -4.73 11.42
CA PHE A 107 -0.07 -4.80 11.75
C PHE A 107 -0.94 -4.26 10.61
N ALA A 108 -0.55 -3.11 10.07
CA ALA A 108 -1.20 -2.46 8.94
C ALA A 108 -0.18 -1.66 8.12
N LEU A 109 -0.54 -1.33 6.89
CA LEU A 109 0.22 -0.45 6.01
C LEU A 109 -0.42 0.94 5.99
N ILE A 110 0.38 2.02 5.97
CA ILE A 110 -0.08 3.41 5.92
C ILE A 110 0.43 4.07 4.65
N SER A 111 -0.46 4.41 3.71
CA SER A 111 -0.13 5.02 2.42
C SER A 111 1.04 4.31 1.71
N ASN A 112 0.97 2.99 1.71
CA ASN A 112 2.02 2.14 1.16
C ASN A 112 2.08 2.27 -0.37
N ALA A 113 3.29 2.34 -0.93
CA ALA A 113 3.52 2.38 -2.38
C ALA A 113 2.73 3.49 -3.11
N PRO A 114 2.93 4.80 -2.77
CA PRO A 114 2.11 5.91 -3.26
C PRO A 114 2.35 6.19 -4.74
N SER A 115 1.64 5.56 -5.60
CA SER A 115 1.33 5.84 -7.00
C SER A 115 0.45 4.71 -7.52
N CYS A 116 -0.35 4.94 -8.56
CA CYS A 116 -1.22 3.91 -9.12
C CYS A 116 -0.41 2.72 -9.65
N SER A 117 0.69 2.97 -10.35
CA SER A 117 1.56 1.91 -10.87
C SER A 117 2.19 1.03 -9.78
N ASN A 118 2.66 1.66 -8.68
CA ASN A 118 3.23 0.92 -7.56
C ASN A 118 2.15 0.15 -6.78
N GLN A 119 0.98 0.77 -6.56
CA GLN A 119 -0.17 0.11 -5.94
C GLN A 119 -0.61 -1.12 -6.74
N GLN A 120 -0.72 -1.00 -8.06
CA GLN A 120 -1.07 -2.12 -8.93
C GLN A 120 -0.03 -3.23 -8.89
N ALA A 121 1.26 -2.89 -8.91
CA ALA A 121 2.35 -3.85 -8.84
C ALA A 121 2.35 -4.62 -7.49
N VAL A 122 2.18 -3.90 -6.38
CA VAL A 122 2.07 -4.50 -5.04
C VAL A 122 0.80 -5.36 -4.93
N LYS A 123 -0.36 -4.88 -5.44
CA LYS A 123 -1.61 -5.65 -5.46
C LYS A 123 -1.44 -6.97 -6.23
N SER A 124 -0.80 -6.94 -7.37
CA SER A 124 -0.62 -8.12 -8.23
C SER A 124 0.37 -9.13 -7.65
N ALA A 125 1.47 -8.67 -7.02
CA ALA A 125 2.57 -9.52 -6.61
C ALA A 125 2.53 -9.92 -5.13
N VAL A 126 1.99 -9.07 -4.24
CA VAL A 126 2.00 -9.26 -2.77
C VAL A 126 0.60 -9.49 -2.24
N ASN A 127 -0.36 -8.75 -2.77
CA ASN A 127 -1.77 -8.74 -2.38
C ASN A 127 -2.00 -8.67 -0.85
N PRO A 128 -1.73 -7.55 -0.19
CA PRO A 128 -1.94 -7.40 1.25
C PRO A 128 -3.36 -7.73 1.71
N ALA A 129 -4.36 -7.51 0.83
CA ALA A 129 -5.77 -7.79 1.13
C ALA A 129 -6.05 -9.28 1.34
N ARG A 130 -5.45 -10.18 0.54
CA ARG A 130 -5.58 -11.64 0.74
C ARG A 130 -5.01 -12.10 2.08
N ARG A 131 -4.05 -11.35 2.62
CA ARG A 131 -3.45 -11.59 3.93
C ARG A 131 -4.21 -10.90 5.07
N GLY A 132 -5.38 -10.32 4.81
CA GLY A 132 -6.17 -9.59 5.81
C GLY A 132 -5.46 -8.37 6.40
N VAL A 133 -4.43 -7.83 5.72
CA VAL A 133 -3.67 -6.67 6.20
C VAL A 133 -4.40 -5.39 5.86
N PRO A 134 -4.77 -4.55 6.85
CA PRO A 134 -5.34 -3.24 6.58
C PRO A 134 -4.35 -2.36 5.80
N ASN A 135 -4.79 -1.84 4.64
CA ASN A 135 -4.02 -0.93 3.82
C ASN A 135 -4.69 0.46 3.90
N LEU A 136 -4.13 1.30 4.75
CA LEU A 136 -4.75 2.54 5.20
C LEU A 136 -4.27 3.71 4.34
N PHE A 137 -5.19 4.61 4.00
CA PHE A 137 -4.90 5.84 3.25
C PHE A 137 -4.22 5.59 1.92
N VAL A 138 -4.76 4.61 1.18
CA VAL A 138 -4.31 4.29 -0.17
C VAL A 138 -4.44 5.52 -1.05
N ASP A 139 -3.38 5.84 -1.77
CA ASP A 139 -3.26 7.10 -2.51
C ASP A 139 -3.83 7.03 -3.93
N CYS A 140 -4.10 5.84 -4.44
CA CYS A 140 -4.68 5.63 -5.76
C CYS A 140 -6.00 4.87 -5.67
N TYR A 141 -7.06 5.48 -6.17
CA TYR A 141 -8.35 4.86 -6.41
C TYR A 141 -8.71 4.94 -7.88
N LEU A 142 -8.83 3.79 -8.51
CA LEU A 142 -9.20 3.66 -9.92
C LEU A 142 -10.58 2.99 -10.01
N GLU A 143 -11.61 3.77 -10.27
CA GLU A 143 -13.00 3.31 -10.31
C GLU A 143 -13.23 2.13 -11.27
N ASP A 144 -12.49 2.09 -12.38
CA ASP A 144 -12.65 1.07 -13.41
C ASP A 144 -11.90 -0.26 -13.09
N VAL A 145 -11.06 -0.30 -12.05
CA VAL A 145 -10.17 -1.43 -11.74
C VAL A 145 -10.57 -2.14 -10.43
N GLU A 146 -11.35 -1.49 -9.58
CA GLU A 146 -11.60 -1.95 -8.21
C GLU A 146 -12.89 -2.76 -8.00
N ASP A 147 -13.60 -3.12 -9.06
CA ASP A 147 -14.89 -3.87 -8.98
C ASP A 147 -14.76 -5.32 -8.45
N ASN A 148 -13.57 -5.77 -8.10
CA ASN A 148 -13.39 -7.09 -7.49
C ASN A 148 -13.47 -7.02 -5.95
N ALA A 149 -14.58 -7.53 -5.40
CA ALA A 149 -14.88 -7.55 -3.97
C ALA A 149 -13.75 -8.11 -3.07
N GLU A 150 -12.91 -9.01 -3.57
CA GLU A 150 -11.79 -9.58 -2.83
C GLU A 150 -10.69 -8.56 -2.50
N ASN A 151 -10.50 -7.54 -3.34
CA ASN A 151 -9.42 -6.56 -3.20
C ASN A 151 -9.82 -5.32 -2.39
N VAL A 152 -11.10 -5.10 -2.20
CA VAL A 152 -11.67 -3.90 -1.57
C VAL A 152 -11.74 -4.03 -0.05
N SER A 153 -11.67 -5.25 0.46
CA SER A 153 -12.00 -5.54 1.86
C SER A 153 -11.05 -4.93 2.90
N THR A 154 -9.84 -4.54 2.52
CA THR A 154 -8.83 -3.99 3.45
C THR A 154 -8.30 -2.61 3.08
N ASN A 155 -8.68 -2.05 1.92
CA ASN A 155 -8.21 -0.74 1.48
C ASN A 155 -9.09 0.39 2.04
N TYR A 156 -8.44 1.42 2.57
CA TYR A 156 -9.05 2.68 3.02
C TYR A 156 -8.38 3.84 2.28
N TYR A 157 -9.13 4.61 1.51
CA TYR A 157 -8.57 5.61 0.61
C TYR A 157 -8.40 6.97 1.27
N SER A 158 -7.37 7.71 0.87
CA SER A 158 -6.99 8.98 1.52
C SER A 158 -7.65 10.21 0.91
N LYS A 159 -7.84 10.22 -0.42
CA LYS A 159 -8.21 11.39 -1.21
C LYS A 159 -9.41 11.13 -2.11
N LEU A 160 -9.95 12.19 -2.68
CA LEU A 160 -10.99 12.12 -3.70
C LEU A 160 -10.58 11.18 -4.84
N SER A 161 -11.55 10.48 -5.42
CA SER A 161 -11.31 9.82 -6.70
C SER A 161 -11.00 10.86 -7.77
N ALA A 162 -10.19 10.49 -8.75
CA ALA A 162 -9.85 11.38 -9.86
C ALA A 162 -11.09 11.88 -10.59
N LYS A 163 -12.13 11.03 -10.71
CA LYS A 163 -13.42 11.40 -11.28
C LYS A 163 -14.12 12.49 -10.47
N ASN A 164 -14.22 12.30 -9.13
CA ASN A 164 -14.90 13.28 -8.27
C ASN A 164 -14.14 14.60 -8.25
N GLU A 165 -12.81 14.55 -8.22
CA GLU A 165 -11.96 15.74 -8.28
C GLU A 165 -12.20 16.55 -9.57
N ILE A 166 -12.16 15.89 -10.73
CA ILE A 166 -12.43 16.51 -12.04
C ILE A 166 -13.85 17.04 -12.11
N THR A 167 -14.83 16.30 -11.58
CA THR A 167 -16.23 16.72 -11.53
C THR A 167 -16.40 18.01 -10.72
N ILE A 168 -15.74 18.13 -9.58
CA ILE A 168 -15.74 19.35 -8.75
C ILE A 168 -15.08 20.50 -9.49
N LEU A 169 -13.88 20.31 -10.05
CA LEU A 169 -13.16 21.34 -10.81
C LEU A 169 -14.01 21.84 -11.98
N LYS A 170 -14.62 20.92 -12.73
CA LYS A 170 -15.48 21.28 -13.88
C LYS A 170 -16.72 22.05 -13.42
N SER A 171 -17.38 21.63 -12.35
CA SER A 171 -18.53 22.33 -11.80
C SER A 171 -18.17 23.74 -11.35
N TYR A 172 -17.02 23.91 -10.70
CA TYR A 172 -16.51 25.23 -10.32
C TYR A 172 -16.19 26.09 -11.56
N ILE A 173 -15.53 25.52 -12.57
CA ILE A 173 -15.23 26.24 -13.85
C ILE A 173 -16.52 26.67 -14.53
N ASP A 174 -17.54 25.85 -14.57
CA ASP A 174 -18.81 26.20 -15.21
C ASP A 174 -19.54 27.35 -14.53
N GLY A 175 -19.43 27.42 -13.19
CA GLY A 175 -20.01 28.53 -12.42
C GLY A 175 -19.17 29.80 -12.46
N ALA A 176 -17.87 29.71 -12.23
CA ALA A 176 -16.98 30.85 -12.08
C ALA A 176 -16.41 31.37 -13.41
N PHE A 177 -16.33 30.53 -14.44
CA PHE A 177 -15.75 30.84 -15.76
C PHE A 177 -16.65 30.34 -16.90
N PRO A 178 -17.91 30.82 -17.01
CA PRO A 178 -18.91 30.25 -17.88
C PRO A 178 -18.59 30.35 -19.39
N THR A 179 -17.77 31.33 -19.78
CA THR A 179 -17.44 31.61 -21.18
C THR A 179 -16.03 31.22 -21.60
N GLN A 180 -15.18 30.83 -20.64
CA GLN A 180 -13.79 30.49 -20.93
C GLN A 180 -13.68 29.11 -21.58
N ARG A 181 -12.70 28.99 -22.47
CA ARG A 181 -12.36 27.77 -23.18
C ARG A 181 -11.32 26.99 -22.41
N ILE A 182 -11.24 25.70 -22.64
CA ILE A 182 -10.42 24.75 -21.86
C ILE A 182 -9.46 24.02 -22.79
N ALA A 183 -8.17 24.01 -22.47
CA ALA A 183 -7.19 23.09 -23.02
C ALA A 183 -6.98 21.93 -22.00
N LEU A 184 -7.12 20.68 -22.45
CA LEU A 184 -6.83 19.49 -21.64
C LEU A 184 -5.40 19.06 -21.89
N VAL A 185 -4.58 19.01 -20.83
CA VAL A 185 -3.17 18.59 -20.86
C VAL A 185 -2.95 17.57 -19.76
N TYR A 186 -2.50 16.37 -20.10
CA TYR A 186 -2.40 15.32 -19.09
C TYR A 186 -1.29 14.32 -19.38
N GLN A 187 -0.77 13.74 -18.32
CA GLN A 187 0.15 12.61 -18.39
C GLN A 187 -0.60 11.37 -18.88
N ASP A 188 0.06 10.57 -19.72
CA ASP A 188 -0.53 9.34 -20.28
C ASP A 188 -0.40 8.22 -19.24
N ASP A 189 -1.22 8.34 -18.20
CA ASP A 189 -1.40 7.37 -17.12
C ASP A 189 -2.86 7.36 -16.65
N ASP A 190 -3.19 6.45 -15.76
CA ASP A 190 -4.56 6.23 -15.31
C ASP A 190 -5.21 7.50 -14.71
N ASN A 191 -4.45 8.31 -13.98
CA ASN A 191 -4.95 9.57 -13.42
C ASN A 191 -5.19 10.62 -14.52
N GLY A 192 -4.25 10.74 -15.45
CA GLY A 192 -4.37 11.67 -16.57
C GLY A 192 -5.49 11.30 -17.53
N LEU A 193 -5.71 10.01 -17.75
CA LEU A 193 -6.80 9.52 -18.61
C LEU A 193 -8.19 9.91 -18.09
N GLN A 194 -8.39 10.11 -16.79
CA GLN A 194 -9.69 10.57 -16.28
C GLN A 194 -10.05 11.95 -16.82
N ILE A 195 -9.08 12.89 -16.92
CA ILE A 195 -9.34 14.22 -17.47
C ILE A 195 -9.71 14.17 -18.96
N SER A 196 -9.22 13.15 -19.68
CA SER A 196 -9.52 12.96 -21.10
C SER A 196 -11.00 12.69 -21.38
N LYS A 197 -11.76 12.23 -20.39
CA LYS A 197 -13.21 12.02 -20.49
C LYS A 197 -13.98 13.32 -20.74
N LEU A 198 -13.38 14.48 -20.44
CA LEU A 198 -13.94 15.80 -20.75
C LEU A 198 -13.74 16.23 -22.21
N ALA A 199 -13.09 15.44 -23.05
CA ALA A 199 -12.74 15.82 -24.43
C ALA A 199 -13.94 16.24 -25.31
N ASN A 200 -15.12 15.75 -25.00
CA ASN A 200 -16.36 16.07 -25.73
C ASN A 200 -17.11 17.28 -25.13
N ASP A 201 -16.60 17.92 -24.09
CA ASP A 201 -17.18 19.16 -23.58
C ASP A 201 -17.03 20.29 -24.60
N PRO A 202 -18.09 21.05 -24.88
CA PRO A 202 -18.07 22.09 -25.91
C PRO A 202 -17.07 23.24 -25.64
N LYS A 203 -16.63 23.41 -24.37
CA LYS A 203 -15.60 24.39 -24.02
C LYS A 203 -14.18 23.90 -24.34
N VAL A 204 -13.99 22.59 -24.59
CA VAL A 204 -12.67 22.02 -24.83
C VAL A 204 -12.21 22.30 -26.26
N ILE A 205 -11.13 23.08 -26.38
CA ILE A 205 -10.53 23.48 -27.66
C ILE A 205 -9.32 22.64 -28.06
N CYS A 206 -8.73 21.91 -27.10
CA CYS A 206 -7.54 21.10 -27.32
C CYS A 206 -7.47 19.96 -26.29
N LYS A 207 -6.95 18.82 -26.74
CA LYS A 207 -6.64 17.68 -25.90
C LYS A 207 -5.23 17.19 -26.22
N LYS A 208 -4.34 17.12 -25.22
CA LYS A 208 -2.97 16.67 -25.41
C LYS A 208 -2.50 15.79 -24.25
N SER A 209 -2.01 14.58 -24.57
CA SER A 209 -1.36 13.70 -23.61
C SER A 209 0.16 13.70 -23.80
N PHE A 210 0.87 13.34 -22.73
CA PHE A 210 2.32 13.21 -22.70
C PHE A 210 2.72 11.96 -21.92
N PRO A 211 3.68 11.16 -22.41
CA PRO A 211 4.27 10.10 -21.60
C PRO A 211 4.94 10.65 -20.33
N ALA A 212 4.96 9.87 -19.27
CA ALA A 212 5.66 10.24 -18.04
C ALA A 212 7.13 10.58 -18.30
N GLY A 213 7.61 11.65 -17.68
CA GLY A 213 9.01 12.08 -17.81
C GLY A 213 9.34 12.89 -19.07
N THR A 214 8.39 13.08 -19.99
CA THR A 214 8.58 13.94 -21.16
C THR A 214 8.29 15.41 -20.86
N GLU A 215 8.62 16.30 -21.80
CA GLU A 215 8.30 17.72 -21.65
C GLU A 215 6.84 18.01 -21.97
N PHE A 216 6.21 18.79 -21.10
CA PHE A 216 4.86 19.29 -21.30
C PHE A 216 4.91 20.68 -21.94
N SER A 217 4.15 20.89 -22.98
CA SER A 217 4.00 22.21 -23.61
C SER A 217 2.62 22.36 -24.24
N LEU A 218 2.19 23.59 -24.45
CA LEU A 218 0.96 23.93 -25.20
C LEU A 218 1.18 23.92 -26.71
N SER A 219 2.40 23.63 -27.19
CA SER A 219 2.67 23.49 -28.62
C SER A 219 1.81 22.36 -29.21
N GLY A 220 1.14 22.60 -30.30
CA GLY A 220 0.17 21.68 -30.89
C GLY A 220 -1.28 21.85 -30.40
N CYS A 221 -1.52 22.62 -29.33
CA CYS A 221 -2.84 23.19 -29.04
C CYS A 221 -3.11 24.51 -29.78
N ASN A 222 -2.13 25.01 -30.48
CA ASN A 222 -2.26 26.21 -31.33
C ASN A 222 -2.62 25.81 -32.76
N SER A 223 -3.88 25.40 -32.99
CA SER A 223 -4.37 25.28 -34.38
C SER A 223 -4.63 26.66 -34.97
N THR A 224 -4.55 26.78 -36.29
CA THR A 224 -4.91 28.02 -36.99
C THR A 224 -6.38 28.40 -36.80
N THR A 225 -7.23 27.40 -36.49
CA THR A 225 -8.68 27.57 -36.33
C THR A 225 -9.10 27.87 -34.89
N THR A 226 -8.39 27.32 -33.90
CA THR A 226 -8.71 27.49 -32.48
C THR A 226 -7.44 27.68 -31.62
N PRO A 227 -6.71 28.80 -31.80
CA PRO A 227 -5.51 29.09 -31.03
C PRO A 227 -5.86 29.31 -29.54
N ILE A 228 -4.98 28.90 -28.62
CA ILE A 228 -5.05 29.29 -27.21
C ILE A 228 -4.82 30.80 -27.10
N ARG A 229 -5.58 31.47 -26.25
CA ARG A 229 -5.56 32.93 -26.03
C ARG A 229 -5.47 33.27 -24.56
N ASP A 230 -5.19 34.52 -24.27
CA ASP A 230 -5.29 35.08 -22.91
C ASP A 230 -6.67 34.83 -22.33
N GLY A 231 -6.68 34.39 -21.06
CA GLY A 231 -7.90 34.07 -20.33
C GLY A 231 -8.44 32.66 -20.55
N ASP A 232 -7.88 31.88 -21.47
CA ASP A 232 -8.22 30.45 -21.56
C ASP A 232 -7.77 29.69 -20.33
N LEU A 233 -8.40 28.55 -20.07
CA LEU A 233 -8.10 27.67 -18.93
C LEU A 233 -7.31 26.46 -19.41
N VAL A 234 -6.42 26.01 -18.55
CA VAL A 234 -5.71 24.73 -18.74
C VAL A 234 -6.15 23.78 -17.63
N MET A 235 -6.78 22.67 -17.99
CA MET A 235 -6.96 21.56 -17.04
C MET A 235 -5.79 20.59 -17.22
N TYR A 236 -5.09 20.35 -16.12
CA TYR A 236 -3.89 19.52 -16.09
C TYR A 236 -4.02 18.37 -15.10
N ALA A 237 -3.64 17.17 -15.53
CA ALA A 237 -3.44 16.02 -14.64
C ALA A 237 -2.09 15.35 -14.91
N GLY A 238 -1.28 15.22 -13.87
CA GLY A 238 0.05 14.65 -13.96
C GLY A 238 0.93 15.00 -12.76
N SER A 239 2.24 14.96 -12.95
CA SER A 239 3.21 15.24 -11.88
C SER A 239 3.40 16.74 -11.65
N PRO A 240 3.83 17.16 -10.42
CA PRO A 240 4.19 18.56 -10.17
C PRO A 240 5.31 19.08 -11.09
N ALA A 241 6.31 18.23 -11.39
CA ALA A 241 7.40 18.60 -12.28
C ALA A 241 6.92 18.88 -13.72
N GLY A 242 5.97 18.07 -14.22
CA GLY A 242 5.33 18.30 -15.50
C GLY A 242 4.54 19.60 -15.53
N LEU A 243 3.76 19.89 -14.49
CA LEU A 243 3.04 21.16 -14.34
C LEU A 243 4.00 22.36 -14.32
N ALA A 244 5.10 22.28 -13.56
CA ALA A 244 6.10 23.35 -13.51
C ALA A 244 6.67 23.64 -14.91
N ARG A 245 7.05 22.61 -15.67
CA ARG A 245 7.54 22.77 -17.06
C ARG A 245 6.50 23.37 -17.97
N LEU A 246 5.24 22.93 -17.86
CA LEU A 246 4.13 23.47 -18.65
C LEU A 246 3.97 24.98 -18.40
N ILE A 247 3.92 25.42 -17.15
CA ILE A 247 3.78 26.83 -16.77
C ILE A 247 4.99 27.64 -17.23
N LEU A 248 6.21 27.14 -16.97
CA LEU A 248 7.46 27.79 -17.37
C LEU A 248 7.57 27.95 -18.91
N SER A 249 7.14 26.93 -19.67
CA SER A 249 7.14 26.98 -21.14
C SER A 249 6.20 28.05 -21.70
N ASN A 250 5.18 28.45 -20.92
CA ASN A 250 4.23 29.51 -21.26
C ASN A 250 4.56 30.87 -20.63
N SER A 251 5.58 30.96 -19.79
CA SER A 251 5.94 32.19 -19.07
C SER A 251 6.15 33.37 -20.01
N GLY A 252 5.47 34.50 -19.73
CA GLY A 252 5.54 35.71 -20.53
C GLY A 252 4.83 35.66 -21.91
N LYS A 253 4.11 34.57 -22.21
CA LYS A 253 3.41 34.38 -23.48
C LYS A 253 1.90 34.66 -23.38
N LEU A 254 1.22 33.92 -22.53
CA LEU A 254 -0.23 33.99 -22.34
C LEU A 254 -0.58 34.02 -20.85
N ASN A 255 -1.61 34.78 -20.50
CA ASN A 255 -2.17 34.78 -19.13
C ASN A 255 -3.22 33.66 -19.01
N LEU A 256 -2.80 32.49 -18.49
CA LEU A 256 -3.63 31.31 -18.37
C LEU A 256 -3.88 30.99 -16.88
N LYS A 257 -5.00 30.32 -16.61
CA LYS A 257 -5.32 29.76 -15.29
C LYS A 257 -5.23 28.25 -15.39
N TYR A 258 -4.58 27.61 -14.39
CA TYR A 258 -4.29 26.18 -14.38
C TYR A 258 -5.15 25.48 -13.33
N PHE A 259 -6.04 24.61 -13.75
CA PHE A 259 -6.88 23.75 -12.92
C PHE A 259 -6.26 22.35 -12.92
N VAL A 260 -5.75 21.94 -11.78
CA VAL A 260 -4.85 20.78 -11.71
C VAL A 260 -5.35 19.74 -10.72
N ASN A 261 -5.01 18.46 -10.96
CA ASN A 261 -5.28 17.41 -10.00
C ASN A 261 -4.49 17.65 -8.70
N TYR A 262 -5.02 17.13 -7.59
CA TYR A 262 -4.45 17.33 -6.25
C TYR A 262 -2.97 16.96 -6.14
N ASP A 263 -2.54 15.89 -6.83
CA ASP A 263 -1.14 15.46 -6.80
C ASP A 263 -0.20 16.44 -7.49
N ALA A 264 -0.64 17.07 -8.58
CA ALA A 264 0.12 18.11 -9.26
C ALA A 264 0.21 19.41 -8.45
N TYR A 265 -0.76 19.67 -7.56
CA TYR A 265 -0.79 20.85 -6.68
C TYR A 265 0.09 20.63 -5.44
N ASN A 266 1.34 20.35 -5.64
CA ASN A 266 2.33 20.31 -4.56
C ASN A 266 3.23 21.54 -4.65
N LEU A 267 2.87 22.61 -3.93
CA LEU A 267 3.55 23.91 -4.03
C LEU A 267 5.06 23.81 -3.76
N ARG A 268 5.48 22.97 -2.81
CA ARG A 268 6.89 22.75 -2.53
C ARG A 268 7.60 22.03 -3.68
N ALA A 269 6.99 20.99 -4.24
CA ALA A 269 7.55 20.29 -5.38
C ALA A 269 7.62 21.17 -6.63
N LEU A 270 6.63 22.05 -6.83
CA LEU A 270 6.64 23.05 -7.91
C LEU A 270 7.82 24.03 -7.75
N GLN A 271 8.08 24.52 -6.53
CA GLN A 271 9.23 25.39 -6.24
C GLN A 271 10.57 24.67 -6.46
N VAL A 272 10.68 23.41 -6.01
CA VAL A 272 11.88 22.58 -6.26
C VAL A 272 12.10 22.34 -7.76
N ALA A 273 11.02 22.23 -8.53
CA ALA A 273 11.07 22.13 -9.99
C ALA A 273 11.35 23.48 -10.69
N GLY A 274 11.62 24.54 -9.92
CA GLY A 274 12.03 25.85 -10.44
C GLY A 274 10.88 26.80 -10.80
N LEU A 275 9.62 26.47 -10.45
CA LEU A 275 8.48 27.37 -10.69
C LEU A 275 8.40 28.43 -9.59
N PRO A 276 8.54 29.74 -9.92
CA PRO A 276 8.28 30.81 -8.97
C PRO A 276 6.78 30.92 -8.71
N LEU A 277 6.37 30.69 -7.46
CA LEU A 277 4.98 30.82 -7.04
C LEU A 277 4.69 32.26 -6.64
N THR A 278 4.32 33.08 -7.61
CA THR A 278 3.90 34.47 -7.40
C THR A 278 2.37 34.57 -7.33
N SER A 279 1.85 35.73 -6.94
CA SER A 279 0.41 35.99 -6.96
C SER A 279 -0.22 35.96 -8.38
N SER A 280 0.61 36.12 -9.42
CA SER A 280 0.18 35.99 -10.82
C SER A 280 0.18 34.54 -11.33
N THR A 281 0.72 33.58 -10.56
CA THR A 281 0.72 32.15 -10.94
C THR A 281 -0.59 31.53 -10.46
N GLU A 282 -1.64 31.60 -11.27
CA GLU A 282 -2.98 31.14 -10.91
C GLU A 282 -3.12 29.61 -11.11
N ILE A 283 -2.92 28.87 -10.01
CA ILE A 283 -3.08 27.40 -9.98
C ILE A 283 -4.21 27.06 -9.01
N TYR A 284 -5.14 26.24 -9.47
CA TYR A 284 -6.33 25.81 -8.74
C TYR A 284 -6.35 24.30 -8.61
N THR A 285 -6.84 23.79 -7.47
CA THR A 285 -7.11 22.36 -7.27
C THR A 285 -8.28 22.16 -6.31
N VAL A 286 -8.58 20.91 -5.96
CA VAL A 286 -9.57 20.57 -4.93
C VAL A 286 -8.84 20.03 -3.69
N SER A 287 -9.07 20.62 -2.53
CA SER A 287 -8.60 20.07 -1.26
C SER A 287 -9.75 19.39 -0.52
N HIS A 288 -9.51 18.17 -0.07
CA HIS A 288 -10.43 17.42 0.80
C HIS A 288 -10.12 17.60 2.29
N ASN A 289 -9.06 18.33 2.61
CA ASN A 289 -8.64 18.66 3.97
C ASN A 289 -8.54 20.17 4.17
N SER A 290 -8.67 20.59 5.41
CA SER A 290 -8.36 21.96 5.86
C SER A 290 -6.91 22.31 5.52
N LEU A 291 -6.71 23.57 5.12
CA LEU A 291 -5.41 24.04 4.63
C LEU A 291 -4.48 24.42 5.78
N ILE A 292 -3.18 24.24 5.57
CA ILE A 292 -2.16 24.71 6.54
C ILE A 292 -2.22 26.21 6.79
N SER A 293 -2.71 27.00 5.84
CA SER A 293 -2.92 28.44 5.95
C SER A 293 -4.09 28.80 6.89
N GLU A 294 -4.98 27.87 7.19
CA GLU A 294 -6.13 28.06 8.09
C GLU A 294 -5.70 27.95 9.56
N THR A 295 -4.79 28.82 10.00
CA THR A 295 -4.18 28.78 11.35
C THR A 295 -5.17 28.98 12.49
N SER A 296 -6.36 29.56 12.23
CA SER A 296 -7.47 29.63 13.17
C SER A 296 -8.19 28.29 13.39
N ASN A 297 -8.00 27.33 12.49
CA ASN A 297 -8.50 25.97 12.68
C ASN A 297 -7.67 25.28 13.77
N ARG A 298 -8.34 24.87 14.85
CA ARG A 298 -7.71 24.25 16.00
C ARG A 298 -6.89 23.00 15.65
N SER A 299 -7.38 22.18 14.75
CA SER A 299 -6.68 20.96 14.36
C SER A 299 -5.39 21.29 13.60
N VAL A 300 -5.44 22.27 12.69
CA VAL A 300 -4.27 22.77 11.96
C VAL A 300 -3.24 23.35 12.94
N PHE A 301 -3.69 24.20 13.87
CA PHE A 301 -2.83 24.79 14.90
C PHE A 301 -2.17 23.70 15.77
N THR A 302 -2.98 22.78 16.32
CA THR A 302 -2.48 21.72 17.22
C THR A 302 -1.46 20.82 16.52
N PHE A 303 -1.74 20.37 15.30
CA PHE A 303 -0.79 19.57 14.53
C PHE A 303 0.48 20.35 14.19
N SER A 304 0.37 21.64 13.87
CA SER A 304 1.55 22.47 13.62
C SER A 304 2.45 22.57 14.85
N GLU A 305 1.88 22.74 16.06
CA GLU A 305 2.65 22.78 17.30
C GLU A 305 3.30 21.42 17.64
N ILE A 306 2.58 20.31 17.42
CA ILE A 306 3.15 18.97 17.57
C ILE A 306 4.31 18.78 16.57
N GLY A 307 4.11 19.18 15.32
CA GLY A 307 5.15 19.09 14.28
C GLY A 307 6.42 19.88 14.65
N LYS A 308 6.28 21.11 15.14
CA LYS A 308 7.41 21.92 15.63
C LYS A 308 8.18 21.23 16.76
N ARG A 309 7.48 20.50 17.62
CA ARG A 309 8.09 19.80 18.76
C ARG A 309 8.79 18.51 18.37
N PHE A 310 8.18 17.68 17.52
CA PHE A 310 8.64 16.33 17.21
C PHE A 310 9.38 16.22 15.87
N ALA A 311 9.33 17.25 15.04
CA ALA A 311 10.08 17.35 13.78
C ALA A 311 10.65 18.78 13.59
N PRO A 312 11.44 19.32 14.53
CA PRO A 312 11.83 20.74 14.57
C PRO A 312 12.68 21.21 13.39
N THR A 313 13.34 20.28 12.69
CA THR A 313 14.20 20.58 11.53
C THR A 313 13.47 20.47 10.19
N LEU A 314 12.22 20.00 10.20
CA LEU A 314 11.45 19.77 8.98
C LEU A 314 10.52 20.95 8.69
N VAL A 315 10.26 21.15 7.40
CA VAL A 315 9.23 22.09 6.96
C VAL A 315 7.87 21.44 7.14
N ILE A 316 7.01 22.08 7.92
CA ILE A 316 5.62 21.66 8.09
C ILE A 316 4.84 22.23 6.91
N ASP A 317 4.51 21.37 5.95
CA ASP A 317 3.68 21.68 4.78
C ASP A 317 2.32 20.97 4.85
N GLN A 318 1.48 21.16 3.84
CA GLN A 318 0.15 20.54 3.78
C GLN A 318 0.21 19.01 3.86
N ARG A 319 1.20 18.37 3.21
CA ARG A 319 1.34 16.92 3.21
C ARG A 319 1.80 16.41 4.59
N PHE A 320 2.64 17.15 5.27
CA PHE A 320 3.01 16.86 6.65
C PHE A 320 1.76 16.81 7.56
N LEU A 321 0.89 17.83 7.48
CA LEU A 321 -0.37 17.84 8.24
C LEU A 321 -1.30 16.70 7.86
N ASN A 322 -1.39 16.35 6.57
CA ASN A 322 -2.19 15.20 6.12
C ASN A 322 -1.67 13.88 6.71
N GLY A 323 -0.35 13.72 6.80
CA GLY A 323 0.28 12.56 7.47
C GLY A 323 -0.04 12.49 8.96
N MET A 324 0.00 13.64 9.65
CA MET A 324 -0.40 13.72 11.06
C MET A 324 -1.87 13.37 11.27
N ASN A 325 -2.75 13.84 10.39
CA ASN A 325 -4.18 13.51 10.45
C ASN A 325 -4.43 12.01 10.24
N ALA A 326 -3.74 11.41 9.29
CA ALA A 326 -3.80 9.96 9.07
C ALA A 326 -3.36 9.19 10.32
N ALA A 327 -2.25 9.57 10.93
CA ALA A 327 -1.75 8.97 12.16
C ALA A 327 -2.69 9.19 13.35
N TYR A 328 -3.32 10.37 13.46
CA TYR A 328 -4.35 10.65 14.46
C TYR A 328 -5.57 9.75 14.31
N ILE A 329 -6.05 9.55 13.08
CA ILE A 329 -7.16 8.63 12.80
C ILE A 329 -6.79 7.21 13.23
N VAL A 330 -5.61 6.71 12.85
CA VAL A 330 -5.13 5.38 13.24
C VAL A 330 -5.10 5.22 14.76
N ALA A 331 -4.47 6.15 15.46
CA ALA A 331 -4.35 6.11 16.91
C ALA A 331 -5.72 6.18 17.61
N SER A 332 -6.64 7.02 17.09
CA SER A 332 -8.00 7.17 17.64
C SER A 332 -8.85 5.90 17.39
N VAL A 333 -8.71 5.30 16.22
CA VAL A 333 -9.37 4.01 15.93
C VAL A 333 -8.82 2.92 16.85
N MET A 334 -7.50 2.83 17.06
CA MET A 334 -6.92 1.88 18.03
C MET A 334 -7.46 2.12 19.44
N ALA A 335 -7.57 3.37 19.85
CA ALA A 335 -8.14 3.73 21.16
C ALA A 335 -9.60 3.28 21.29
N SER A 336 -10.37 3.36 20.21
CA SER A 336 -11.78 2.93 20.18
C SER A 336 -11.96 1.40 20.19
N VAL A 337 -10.97 0.63 19.72
CA VAL A 337 -10.96 -0.83 19.78
C VAL A 337 -10.75 -1.33 21.21
N GLY A 338 -9.90 -0.67 21.98
CA GLY A 338 -9.50 -1.10 23.30
C GLY A 338 -8.20 -1.92 23.30
N ALA A 339 -7.92 -2.57 24.44
CA ALA A 339 -6.69 -3.34 24.61
C ALA A 339 -6.62 -4.60 23.71
N ASP A 340 -7.76 -5.18 23.36
CA ASP A 340 -7.86 -6.39 22.54
C ASP A 340 -7.84 -6.02 21.06
N LEU A 341 -6.68 -5.57 20.59
CA LEU A 341 -6.47 -5.10 19.22
C LEU A 341 -6.19 -6.30 18.29
N THR A 342 -7.08 -6.50 17.32
CA THR A 342 -6.88 -7.39 16.17
C THR A 342 -7.14 -6.61 14.88
N ARG A 343 -6.66 -7.11 13.73
CA ARG A 343 -6.92 -6.47 12.42
C ARG A 343 -8.41 -6.38 12.12
N GLU A 344 -9.17 -7.44 12.39
CA GLU A 344 -10.62 -7.46 12.18
C GLU A 344 -11.32 -6.40 13.02
N ARG A 345 -11.01 -6.33 14.33
CA ARG A 345 -11.60 -5.32 15.22
C ARG A 345 -11.19 -3.91 14.83
N PHE A 346 -9.94 -3.73 14.40
CA PHE A 346 -9.46 -2.45 13.90
C PHE A 346 -10.22 -2.02 12.64
N MET A 347 -10.36 -2.88 11.63
CA MET A 347 -11.12 -2.58 10.42
C MET A 347 -12.59 -2.28 10.72
N LYS A 348 -13.22 -3.05 11.60
CA LYS A 348 -14.58 -2.80 12.06
C LYS A 348 -14.70 -1.42 12.74
N ALA A 349 -13.75 -1.05 13.58
CA ALA A 349 -13.73 0.26 14.23
C ALA A 349 -13.45 1.38 13.21
N MET A 350 -12.59 1.15 12.25
CA MET A 350 -12.32 2.09 11.16
C MET A 350 -13.58 2.36 10.33
N ASP A 351 -14.36 1.34 10.01
CA ASP A 351 -15.64 1.47 9.29
C ASP A 351 -16.68 2.24 10.09
N LEU A 352 -16.80 1.98 11.39
CA LEU A 352 -17.82 2.59 12.23
C LEU A 352 -17.46 4.02 12.69
N PHE A 353 -16.21 4.26 13.01
CA PHE A 353 -15.76 5.46 13.73
C PHE A 353 -14.69 6.25 13.01
N GLY A 354 -13.95 5.67 12.05
CA GLY A 354 -12.78 6.29 11.44
C GLY A 354 -13.06 7.71 10.90
N SER A 355 -14.22 7.92 10.25
CA SER A 355 -14.58 9.22 9.70
C SER A 355 -14.84 10.29 10.78
N GLN A 356 -15.16 9.90 12.03
CA GLN A 356 -15.34 10.83 13.15
C GLN A 356 -14.02 11.37 13.69
N PHE A 357 -12.92 10.69 13.39
CA PHE A 357 -11.57 11.09 13.78
C PHE A 357 -10.83 11.86 12.69
N ASP A 358 -11.44 12.08 11.53
CA ASP A 358 -10.86 12.89 10.45
C ASP A 358 -11.03 14.38 10.76
N VAL A 359 -10.12 14.93 11.56
CA VAL A 359 -10.21 16.30 12.09
C VAL A 359 -9.73 17.38 11.11
N LEU A 360 -9.10 17.01 10.01
CA LEU A 360 -8.79 17.93 8.92
C LEU A 360 -9.78 17.81 7.75
N GLY A 361 -10.52 16.72 7.63
CA GLY A 361 -11.45 16.50 6.54
C GLY A 361 -12.54 17.60 6.47
N VAL A 362 -12.74 18.16 5.27
CA VAL A 362 -13.76 19.20 5.02
C VAL A 362 -15.14 18.62 4.69
N SER A 363 -15.21 17.34 4.33
CA SER A 363 -16.44 16.59 3.99
C SER A 363 -16.55 15.28 4.78
N ALA A 364 -17.66 14.59 4.65
CA ALA A 364 -17.78 13.22 5.13
C ALA A 364 -16.86 12.26 4.36
N ARG A 365 -16.65 11.06 4.91
CA ARG A 365 -15.99 9.95 4.25
C ARG A 365 -17.01 8.89 3.84
N SER A 366 -16.82 8.27 2.69
CA SER A 366 -17.66 7.15 2.25
C SER A 366 -17.54 5.97 3.20
N GLN A 367 -18.68 5.32 3.47
CA GLN A 367 -18.78 4.10 4.26
C GLN A 367 -19.03 2.86 3.39
N ASN A 368 -19.15 3.04 2.07
CA ASN A 368 -19.30 1.90 1.16
C ASN A 368 -18.01 1.09 1.10
N LEU A 369 -18.12 -0.21 0.93
CA LEU A 369 -16.94 -1.09 0.84
C LEU A 369 -16.10 -0.82 -0.42
N ALA A 370 -16.74 -0.45 -1.53
CA ALA A 370 -16.08 -0.24 -2.81
C ALA A 370 -15.19 1.02 -2.83
N ASP A 371 -15.65 2.10 -2.20
CA ASP A 371 -14.97 3.40 -2.12
C ASP A 371 -14.70 3.80 -0.67
N ARG A 372 -14.34 2.80 0.15
CA ARG A 372 -14.17 2.90 1.60
C ARG A 372 -13.25 4.05 1.99
N PHE A 373 -13.79 4.95 2.80
CA PHE A 373 -13.07 6.10 3.35
C PHE A 373 -12.70 7.22 2.34
N ILE A 374 -13.15 7.16 1.08
CA ILE A 374 -12.99 8.26 0.13
C ILE A 374 -13.74 9.50 0.64
N PRO A 375 -13.14 10.71 0.59
CA PRO A 375 -13.86 11.94 0.85
C PRO A 375 -15.03 12.11 -0.12
N THR A 376 -16.21 12.51 0.37
CA THR A 376 -17.38 12.74 -0.47
C THR A 376 -17.38 14.11 -1.14
N GLY A 377 -16.41 14.96 -0.82
CA GLY A 377 -16.31 16.31 -1.39
C GLY A 377 -15.01 17.03 -1.01
N GLY A 378 -14.86 18.24 -1.53
CA GLY A 378 -13.72 19.10 -1.27
C GLY A 378 -14.03 20.56 -1.54
N VAL A 379 -13.11 21.42 -1.16
CA VAL A 379 -13.13 22.85 -1.44
C VAL A 379 -12.18 23.16 -2.59
N VAL A 380 -12.56 24.08 -3.47
CA VAL A 380 -11.63 24.59 -4.47
C VAL A 380 -10.65 25.54 -3.80
N VAL A 381 -9.38 25.33 -4.06
CA VAL A 381 -8.28 26.15 -3.52
C VAL A 381 -7.47 26.76 -4.64
N ARG A 382 -6.87 27.91 -4.34
CA ARG A 382 -6.03 28.66 -5.26
C ARG A 382 -4.67 28.95 -4.64
N ASN A 383 -3.62 28.93 -5.45
CA ASN A 383 -2.32 29.45 -5.06
C ASN A 383 -2.36 31.00 -4.97
N VAL A 384 -1.88 31.52 -3.86
CA VAL A 384 -1.68 32.96 -3.64
C VAL A 384 -0.27 33.16 -3.09
N GLY A 385 0.68 33.51 -3.96
CA GLY A 385 2.06 33.78 -3.55
C GLY A 385 2.78 32.63 -2.85
N GLY A 386 2.48 31.39 -3.20
CA GLY A 386 3.07 30.19 -2.60
C GLY A 386 2.29 29.63 -1.40
N ALA A 387 1.19 30.28 -1.00
CA ALA A 387 0.23 29.74 -0.03
C ALA A 387 -1.05 29.27 -0.72
N SER A 388 -1.81 28.40 -0.07
CA SER A 388 -3.12 27.95 -0.55
C SER A 388 -4.23 28.71 0.15
N GLU A 389 -5.23 29.16 -0.60
CA GLU A 389 -6.45 29.80 -0.11
C GLU A 389 -7.67 29.03 -0.59
N ALA A 390 -8.60 28.70 0.30
CA ALA A 390 -9.88 28.12 -0.06
C ALA A 390 -10.82 29.22 -0.58
N ILE A 391 -11.37 29.03 -1.76
CA ILE A 391 -12.16 30.03 -2.48
C ILE A 391 -13.60 29.59 -2.77
N SER A 392 -14.01 28.44 -2.23
CA SER A 392 -15.38 27.93 -2.38
C SER A 392 -15.92 27.32 -1.09
N GLU A 393 -17.22 27.11 -1.03
CA GLU A 393 -17.85 26.14 -0.15
C GLU A 393 -17.44 24.73 -0.53
N VAL A 394 -17.87 23.75 0.25
CA VAL A 394 -17.61 22.32 -0.04
C VAL A 394 -18.49 21.87 -1.21
N PHE A 395 -17.89 21.45 -2.29
CA PHE A 395 -18.54 20.68 -3.33
C PHE A 395 -18.60 19.23 -2.92
N SER A 396 -19.80 18.70 -2.72
CA SER A 396 -20.05 17.29 -2.44
C SER A 396 -20.50 16.56 -3.70
N VAL A 397 -19.94 15.37 -3.94
CA VAL A 397 -20.30 14.52 -5.08
C VAL A 397 -20.92 13.24 -4.55
N VAL A 398 -22.21 13.06 -4.75
CA VAL A 398 -22.95 11.86 -4.37
C VAL A 398 -23.71 11.35 -5.59
N GLN A 399 -23.52 10.11 -5.96
CA GLN A 399 -24.15 9.49 -7.13
C GLN A 399 -23.99 10.35 -8.43
N ASN A 400 -22.81 10.90 -8.65
CA ASN A 400 -22.47 11.81 -9.76
C ASN A 400 -23.24 13.16 -9.75
N GLN A 401 -23.97 13.47 -8.69
CA GLN A 401 -24.60 14.78 -8.51
C GLN A 401 -23.70 15.67 -7.66
N VAL A 402 -23.50 16.90 -8.11
CA VAL A 402 -22.72 17.92 -7.40
C VAL A 402 -23.67 18.82 -6.63
N SER A 403 -23.37 19.02 -5.36
CA SER A 403 -24.10 19.95 -4.49
C SER A 403 -23.13 20.72 -3.59
N LEU A 404 -23.53 21.91 -3.16
CA LEU A 404 -22.80 22.65 -2.15
C LEU A 404 -23.23 22.23 -0.75
N SER A 405 -22.29 22.12 0.16
CA SER A 405 -22.52 21.76 1.56
C SER A 405 -21.61 22.55 2.49
N SER A 406 -21.99 22.62 3.77
CA SER A 406 -21.12 23.20 4.79
C SER A 406 -19.93 22.32 5.07
N ARG A 407 -18.83 22.95 5.49
CA ARG A 407 -17.64 22.23 5.96
C ARG A 407 -17.96 21.40 7.20
N LYS A 408 -17.44 20.21 7.25
CA LYS A 408 -17.40 19.38 8.44
C LYS A 408 -16.56 20.09 9.51
N SER A 409 -17.06 20.15 10.73
CA SER A 409 -16.39 20.80 11.85
C SER A 409 -16.15 19.81 12.99
N ILE A 410 -15.14 18.95 12.85
CA ILE A 410 -14.65 18.09 13.93
C ILE A 410 -13.34 18.69 14.43
N GLN A 411 -13.24 18.83 15.74
CA GLN A 411 -12.07 19.43 16.38
C GLN A 411 -11.26 18.37 17.12
N ILE A 412 -9.95 18.45 16.97
CA ILE A 412 -9.01 17.67 17.78
C ILE A 412 -9.09 18.08 19.26
N SER A 413 -8.76 17.18 20.17
CA SER A 413 -8.58 17.47 21.59
C SER A 413 -7.49 18.53 21.83
N ASN A 414 -7.53 19.25 22.98
CA ASN A 414 -6.58 20.33 23.26
C ASN A 414 -5.11 19.90 23.26
N ASN A 415 -4.83 18.66 23.69
CA ASN A 415 -3.49 18.11 23.73
C ASN A 415 -3.12 17.32 22.45
N GLY A 416 -4.02 17.23 21.48
CA GLY A 416 -3.80 16.48 20.25
C GLY A 416 -3.75 14.96 20.42
N LEU A 417 -4.09 14.43 21.58
CA LEU A 417 -4.08 12.99 21.84
C LEU A 417 -5.46 12.36 21.57
N PRO A 418 -5.52 11.10 21.15
CA PRO A 418 -6.76 10.36 21.05
C PRO A 418 -7.35 10.11 22.45
N GLN A 419 -8.67 10.05 22.54
CA GLN A 419 -9.34 9.66 23.78
C GLN A 419 -9.29 8.13 23.91
N LEU A 420 -8.74 7.64 25.04
CA LEU A 420 -8.68 6.21 25.34
C LEU A 420 -10.06 5.70 25.82
N THR A 421 -11.04 5.76 24.92
CA THR A 421 -12.42 5.31 25.18
C THR A 421 -12.75 4.15 24.26
N GLN A 422 -12.91 2.97 24.84
CA GLN A 422 -13.33 1.79 24.07
C GLN A 422 -14.78 1.96 23.60
N LEU A 423 -14.97 2.05 22.29
CA LEU A 423 -16.28 2.16 21.65
C LEU A 423 -16.79 0.81 21.11
N LEU A 424 -15.89 -0.11 20.77
CA LEU A 424 -16.28 -1.48 20.42
C LEU A 424 -16.49 -2.31 21.69
N PRO A 425 -17.56 -3.13 21.73
CA PRO A 425 -17.74 -4.10 22.82
C PRO A 425 -16.49 -4.99 22.99
N ALA A 426 -16.20 -5.37 24.21
CA ALA A 426 -15.16 -6.39 24.47
C ALA A 426 -15.49 -7.67 23.68
N PRO A 427 -14.50 -8.42 23.21
CA PRO A 427 -14.75 -9.69 22.54
C PRO A 427 -15.50 -10.63 23.49
N THR A 428 -16.50 -11.29 22.98
CA THR A 428 -17.18 -12.35 23.76
C THR A 428 -16.14 -13.44 24.04
N PRO A 429 -15.95 -13.85 25.30
CA PRO A 429 -14.99 -14.90 25.61
C PRO A 429 -15.37 -16.16 24.82
N LYS A 430 -14.39 -16.68 24.09
CA LYS A 430 -14.57 -17.94 23.35
C LYS A 430 -14.89 -19.02 24.39
N PRO A 431 -15.95 -19.84 24.20
CA PRO A 431 -16.25 -20.90 25.12
C PRO A 431 -15.00 -21.78 25.31
N THR A 432 -14.56 -21.89 26.54
CA THR A 432 -13.45 -22.79 26.90
C THR A 432 -13.82 -24.19 26.38
N PRO A 433 -12.97 -24.85 25.59
CA PRO A 433 -13.26 -26.19 25.14
C PRO A 433 -13.53 -27.06 26.36
N THR A 434 -14.73 -27.66 26.41
CA THR A 434 -15.06 -28.63 27.46
C THR A 434 -13.95 -29.69 27.43
N PRO A 435 -13.29 -30.00 28.56
CA PRO A 435 -12.24 -31.01 28.58
C PRO A 435 -12.78 -32.31 27.99
N THR A 436 -12.17 -32.78 26.94
CA THR A 436 -12.48 -34.07 26.32
C THR A 436 -12.30 -35.12 27.44
N PRO A 437 -13.29 -35.97 27.72
CA PRO A 437 -13.14 -36.99 28.75
C PRO A 437 -11.89 -37.80 28.46
N THR A 438 -10.99 -37.84 29.43
CA THR A 438 -9.77 -38.64 29.37
C THR A 438 -10.18 -40.11 29.08
N PRO A 439 -9.65 -40.74 28.03
CA PRO A 439 -10.02 -42.11 27.71
C PRO A 439 -9.69 -42.97 28.94
N THR A 440 -10.69 -43.75 29.36
CA THR A 440 -10.53 -44.74 30.42
C THR A 440 -9.40 -45.68 30.05
N PRO A 441 -8.39 -45.91 30.91
CA PRO A 441 -7.27 -46.75 30.55
C PRO A 441 -7.78 -48.15 30.17
N THR A 442 -7.45 -48.59 28.98
CA THR A 442 -7.68 -49.97 28.52
C THR A 442 -6.91 -50.91 29.41
N PRO A 443 -7.52 -51.99 29.92
CA PRO A 443 -6.80 -52.92 30.80
C PRO A 443 -5.57 -53.46 30.07
N THR A 444 -4.42 -53.35 30.70
CA THR A 444 -3.12 -53.84 30.24
C THR A 444 -3.22 -55.36 30.04
N PRO A 445 -2.88 -55.92 28.88
CA PRO A 445 -2.87 -57.36 28.67
C PRO A 445 -1.84 -58.00 29.60
N THR A 446 -2.22 -59.12 30.21
CA THR A 446 -1.38 -59.94 31.10
C THR A 446 -0.13 -60.39 30.31
N PRO A 447 1.09 -60.23 30.84
CA PRO A 447 2.30 -60.59 30.14
C PRO A 447 2.37 -62.10 29.85
N THR A 448 2.57 -62.43 28.58
CA THR A 448 2.91 -63.79 28.13
C THR A 448 4.33 -64.11 28.56
N PRO A 449 4.63 -65.35 29.07
CA PRO A 449 5.96 -65.68 29.54
C PRO A 449 7.00 -65.61 28.40
N THR A 450 8.09 -64.87 28.67
CA THR A 450 9.22 -64.67 27.80
C THR A 450 10.03 -65.93 27.56
N PRO A 451 10.38 -66.33 26.35
CA PRO A 451 11.32 -67.42 26.13
C PRO A 451 12.75 -67.06 26.56
N THR A 452 13.47 -67.99 27.14
CA THR A 452 14.85 -67.88 27.62
C THR A 452 15.80 -67.48 26.47
N PRO A 453 16.70 -66.50 26.67
CA PRO A 453 17.58 -65.99 25.62
C PRO A 453 18.73 -66.97 25.34
N THR A 454 18.97 -67.16 24.01
CA THR A 454 20.18 -67.81 23.49
C THR A 454 21.33 -66.78 23.48
N PRO A 455 22.56 -67.16 23.85
CA PRO A 455 23.66 -66.20 23.96
C PRO A 455 24.09 -65.66 22.59
N THR A 456 24.13 -64.34 22.47
CA THR A 456 24.59 -63.60 21.29
C THR A 456 26.09 -63.30 21.39
N PRO A 457 26.86 -63.36 20.29
CA PRO A 457 28.28 -63.03 20.32
C PRO A 457 28.52 -61.51 20.46
N THR A 458 29.58 -61.17 21.17
CA THR A 458 30.05 -59.82 21.52
C THR A 458 30.42 -59.01 20.27
N PRO A 459 29.86 -57.81 20.03
CA PRO A 459 30.31 -56.91 18.99
C PRO A 459 31.50 -56.05 19.42
N LYS A 460 32.37 -55.80 18.46
CA LYS A 460 33.54 -54.89 18.47
C LYS A 460 33.10 -53.42 18.59
N PRO A 461 33.81 -52.56 19.30
CA PRO A 461 33.40 -51.16 19.51
C PRO A 461 33.52 -50.33 18.24
N THR A 462 32.43 -49.69 17.87
CA THR A 462 32.36 -48.64 16.83
C THR A 462 32.11 -47.27 17.48
N ALA A 463 32.74 -46.25 16.96
CA ALA A 463 32.82 -44.91 17.48
C ALA A 463 31.43 -44.26 17.69
N VAL A 464 31.29 -43.52 18.78
CA VAL A 464 30.13 -42.70 19.14
C VAL A 464 30.08 -41.49 18.23
N GLN A 465 29.05 -41.40 17.43
CA GLN A 465 28.63 -40.13 16.82
C GLN A 465 27.57 -39.49 17.71
N THR A 466 27.84 -38.27 18.15
CA THR A 466 26.92 -37.44 18.90
C THR A 466 25.80 -36.97 17.97
N GLN A 467 24.59 -37.48 18.20
CA GLN A 467 23.40 -36.96 17.51
C GLN A 467 22.87 -35.73 18.26
N THR A 468 22.79 -34.63 17.57
CA THR A 468 21.97 -33.45 17.94
C THR A 468 20.50 -33.81 17.75
N PRO A 469 19.59 -33.41 18.64
CA PRO A 469 18.18 -33.71 18.47
C PRO A 469 17.61 -32.98 17.25
N VAL A 470 17.06 -33.76 16.35
CA VAL A 470 16.22 -33.25 15.23
C VAL A 470 14.86 -32.92 15.84
N VAL A 471 14.49 -31.67 15.79
CA VAL A 471 13.10 -31.22 15.99
C VAL A 471 12.40 -31.46 14.67
N GLU A 472 11.52 -32.44 14.60
CA GLU A 472 10.54 -32.54 13.52
C GLU A 472 9.61 -31.34 13.62
N ILE A 473 9.68 -30.45 12.62
CA ILE A 473 8.68 -29.41 12.37
C ILE A 473 7.76 -29.99 11.31
N ASP A 474 6.49 -30.16 11.67
CA ASP A 474 5.42 -30.50 10.75
C ASP A 474 5.40 -29.46 9.61
N GLY A 475 5.47 -29.96 8.37
CA GLY A 475 5.52 -29.13 7.18
C GLY A 475 4.19 -28.41 6.92
N GLU A 476 4.18 -27.11 7.15
CA GLU A 476 3.27 -26.21 6.43
C GLU A 476 3.87 -25.96 5.04
N ASP A 477 3.02 -25.95 4.02
CA ASP A 477 3.40 -25.63 2.62
C ASP A 477 3.92 -24.18 2.53
N GLU A 478 5.20 -23.97 2.81
CA GLU A 478 5.87 -22.69 2.62
C GLU A 478 5.96 -22.41 1.10
N GLU A 479 5.50 -21.22 0.68
CA GLU A 479 5.68 -20.78 -0.72
C GLU A 479 7.17 -20.87 -1.12
N PRO A 480 7.46 -21.28 -2.35
CA PRO A 480 8.82 -21.40 -2.85
C PRO A 480 9.62 -20.11 -2.70
N PHE A 481 10.68 -20.14 -1.93
CA PHE A 481 11.55 -18.99 -1.69
C PHE A 481 12.98 -19.30 -2.16
N GLY A 482 13.63 -18.33 -2.80
CA GLY A 482 15.03 -18.47 -3.16
C GLY A 482 15.76 -17.12 -3.24
N LYS A 483 16.99 -17.07 -2.75
CA LYS A 483 17.92 -15.94 -2.91
C LYS A 483 19.09 -16.32 -3.78
N ILE A 484 19.49 -15.43 -4.69
CA ILE A 484 20.68 -15.57 -5.52
C ILE A 484 21.68 -14.47 -5.21
N ALA A 485 22.95 -14.83 -5.03
CA ALA A 485 24.06 -13.90 -4.86
C ALA A 485 25.17 -14.22 -5.86
N VAL A 486 25.88 -13.18 -6.33
CA VAL A 486 26.99 -13.32 -7.28
C VAL A 486 28.22 -12.63 -6.70
N LYS A 487 29.31 -13.37 -6.60
CA LYS A 487 30.63 -12.84 -6.22
C LYS A 487 31.61 -13.02 -7.38
N ARG A 488 32.31 -11.95 -7.75
CA ARG A 488 33.41 -12.00 -8.73
C ARG A 488 34.74 -12.15 -8.01
N ASP A 489 35.58 -13.07 -8.48
CA ASP A 489 36.96 -13.23 -8.07
C ASP A 489 37.84 -13.33 -9.32
N LYS A 490 38.60 -12.26 -9.62
CA LYS A 490 39.43 -12.14 -10.85
C LYS A 490 38.65 -12.49 -12.12
N THR A 491 38.81 -13.72 -12.63
CA THR A 491 38.19 -14.22 -13.86
C THR A 491 37.01 -15.16 -13.62
N LYS A 492 36.68 -15.46 -12.36
CA LYS A 492 35.61 -16.40 -12.00
C LYS A 492 34.44 -15.67 -11.33
N TYR A 493 33.23 -16.11 -11.65
CA TYR A 493 32.00 -15.70 -10.95
C TYR A 493 31.49 -16.89 -10.14
N THR A 494 31.28 -16.70 -8.87
CA THR A 494 30.64 -17.67 -7.98
C THR A 494 29.20 -17.23 -7.76
N ILE A 495 28.26 -18.12 -8.09
CA ILE A 495 26.83 -17.93 -7.88
C ILE A 495 26.43 -18.80 -6.68
N SER A 496 25.83 -18.20 -5.68
CA SER A 496 25.33 -18.88 -4.49
C SER A 496 23.81 -18.71 -4.40
N ILE A 497 23.11 -19.77 -4.09
CA ILE A 497 21.65 -19.84 -3.96
C ILE A 497 21.33 -20.39 -2.59
N ILE A 498 20.34 -19.81 -1.92
CA ILE A 498 19.73 -20.29 -0.68
C ILE A 498 18.22 -20.26 -0.89
N SER A 499 17.54 -21.36 -0.62
CA SER A 499 16.08 -21.49 -0.78
C SER A 499 15.49 -22.36 0.34
N ASN A 500 14.18 -22.35 0.48
CA ASN A 500 13.43 -23.33 1.28
C ASN A 500 13.06 -24.58 0.46
N LEU A 501 13.76 -24.82 -0.65
CA LEU A 501 13.50 -25.91 -1.60
C LEU A 501 14.69 -26.89 -1.58
N PRO A 502 14.72 -27.89 -0.68
CA PRO A 502 15.77 -28.89 -0.66
C PRO A 502 15.63 -29.85 -1.83
N ASN A 503 16.79 -30.21 -2.42
CA ASN A 503 16.89 -31.15 -3.54
C ASN A 503 16.10 -30.76 -4.82
N GLU A 504 15.74 -29.46 -4.96
CA GLU A 504 14.90 -28.99 -6.06
C GLU A 504 15.75 -28.51 -7.26
N PRO A 505 15.37 -28.87 -8.50
CA PRO A 505 16.03 -28.38 -9.71
C PRO A 505 15.61 -26.95 -10.03
N LEU A 506 16.54 -26.00 -9.90
CA LEU A 506 16.35 -24.59 -10.20
C LEU A 506 17.08 -24.17 -11.48
N GLN A 507 16.68 -23.05 -12.06
CA GLN A 507 17.36 -22.44 -13.19
C GLN A 507 17.85 -21.03 -12.84
N VAL A 508 19.08 -20.71 -13.26
CA VAL A 508 19.60 -19.34 -13.24
C VAL A 508 19.71 -18.85 -14.67
N ARG A 509 18.88 -17.85 -15.02
CA ARG A 509 18.91 -17.20 -16.34
C ARG A 509 19.68 -15.90 -16.26
N ALA A 510 20.79 -15.79 -16.96
CA ALA A 510 21.57 -14.57 -17.08
C ALA A 510 21.23 -13.86 -18.40
N THR A 511 20.81 -12.58 -18.30
CA THR A 511 20.41 -11.75 -19.46
C THR A 511 21.16 -10.44 -19.48
N LYS A 512 21.49 -9.95 -20.67
CA LYS A 512 22.07 -8.63 -20.91
C LYS A 512 21.59 -8.09 -22.25
N LYS A 513 21.21 -6.81 -22.33
CA LYS A 513 20.68 -6.18 -23.55
C LYS A 513 21.67 -6.40 -24.72
N GLY A 514 21.16 -6.91 -25.84
CA GLY A 514 21.95 -7.19 -27.05
C GLY A 514 22.79 -8.47 -27.02
N GLN A 515 22.64 -9.33 -25.99
CA GLN A 515 23.34 -10.61 -25.90
C GLN A 515 22.35 -11.77 -25.73
N LYS A 516 22.74 -12.97 -26.19
CA LYS A 516 21.95 -14.18 -26.01
C LYS A 516 21.93 -14.58 -24.53
N SER A 517 20.77 -14.93 -24.02
CA SER A 517 20.58 -15.41 -22.64
C SER A 517 21.38 -16.67 -22.37
N ILE A 518 21.90 -16.79 -21.15
CA ILE A 518 22.62 -17.97 -20.66
C ILE A 518 21.75 -18.62 -19.59
N ILE A 519 21.58 -19.92 -19.63
CA ILE A 519 20.81 -20.66 -18.63
C ILE A 519 21.75 -21.66 -17.94
N TYR A 520 21.77 -21.62 -16.61
CA TYR A 520 22.44 -22.60 -15.75
C TYR A 520 21.34 -23.41 -15.04
N LYS A 521 21.43 -24.74 -15.08
CA LYS A 521 20.59 -25.62 -14.28
C LYS A 521 21.37 -26.01 -13.04
N VAL A 522 20.74 -25.98 -11.88
CA VAL A 522 21.35 -26.27 -10.59
C VAL A 522 20.33 -26.96 -9.69
N THR A 523 20.78 -27.93 -8.89
CA THR A 523 19.92 -28.57 -7.86
C THR A 523 20.41 -28.14 -6.50
N THR A 524 19.49 -27.80 -5.61
CA THR A 524 19.80 -27.48 -4.22
C THR A 524 20.15 -28.77 -3.46
N ASN A 525 20.88 -28.63 -2.37
CA ASN A 525 21.17 -29.74 -1.43
C ASN A 525 20.04 -29.86 -0.38
N ASP A 526 20.23 -30.74 0.60
CA ASP A 526 19.27 -30.99 1.70
C ASP A 526 18.97 -29.74 2.52
N ASP A 527 19.86 -28.72 2.53
CA ASP A 527 19.66 -27.45 3.21
C ASP A 527 19.04 -26.37 2.30
N GLY A 528 18.56 -26.71 1.12
CA GLY A 528 18.04 -25.77 0.12
C GLY A 528 19.11 -24.87 -0.50
N ALA A 529 20.40 -25.19 -0.36
CA ALA A 529 21.50 -24.38 -0.86
C ALA A 529 22.12 -24.98 -2.13
N ALA A 530 22.57 -24.10 -3.04
CA ALA A 530 23.37 -24.51 -4.18
C ALA A 530 24.46 -23.48 -4.48
N LYS A 531 25.57 -23.94 -5.05
CA LYS A 531 26.69 -23.08 -5.40
C LYS A 531 27.40 -23.63 -6.64
N PHE A 532 27.62 -22.75 -7.60
CA PHE A 532 28.44 -23.08 -8.77
C PHE A 532 29.32 -21.93 -9.21
N THR A 533 30.33 -22.23 -10.03
CA THR A 533 31.26 -21.23 -10.57
C THR A 533 31.27 -21.26 -12.08
N THR A 534 31.48 -20.11 -12.71
CA THR A 534 31.69 -19.99 -14.15
C THR A 534 32.84 -19.03 -14.44
N THR A 535 33.61 -19.35 -15.47
CA THR A 535 34.67 -18.46 -16.01
C THR A 535 34.12 -17.53 -17.09
N ARG A 536 32.87 -17.74 -17.52
CA ARG A 536 32.22 -16.86 -18.48
C ARG A 536 31.96 -15.50 -17.82
N SER A 537 32.33 -14.42 -18.49
CA SER A 537 32.11 -13.07 -17.97
C SER A 537 30.62 -12.78 -17.83
N LEU A 538 30.18 -12.48 -16.62
CA LEU A 538 28.81 -12.08 -16.28
C LEU A 538 28.68 -10.60 -15.97
N SER A 539 29.74 -9.80 -16.15
CA SER A 539 29.72 -8.35 -15.85
C SER A 539 28.60 -7.64 -16.60
N GLY A 540 27.73 -6.97 -15.83
CA GLY A 540 26.55 -6.27 -16.33
C GLY A 540 25.37 -7.17 -16.76
N PHE A 541 25.42 -8.49 -16.51
CA PHE A 541 24.26 -9.37 -16.66
C PHE A 541 23.32 -9.27 -15.47
N GLN A 542 22.02 -9.33 -15.75
CA GLN A 542 20.99 -9.62 -14.76
C GLN A 542 20.83 -11.14 -14.65
N LEU A 543 21.01 -11.67 -13.44
CA LEU A 543 20.77 -13.08 -13.15
C LEU A 543 19.41 -13.20 -12.46
N VAL A 544 18.61 -14.16 -12.91
CA VAL A 544 17.26 -14.44 -12.39
C VAL A 544 17.22 -15.89 -11.97
N LEU A 545 16.86 -16.17 -10.72
CA LEU A 545 16.62 -17.51 -10.22
C LEU A 545 15.17 -17.89 -10.50
N LEU A 546 14.96 -19.09 -11.06
CA LEU A 546 13.67 -19.57 -11.54
C LEU A 546 13.39 -20.97 -11.02
N LEU A 547 12.15 -21.20 -10.60
CA LEU A 547 11.55 -22.51 -10.38
C LEU A 547 10.40 -22.67 -11.39
N ASP A 548 10.43 -23.69 -12.22
CA ASP A 548 9.41 -24.00 -13.25
C ASP A 548 8.98 -22.80 -14.12
N GLY A 549 9.90 -21.86 -14.32
CA GLY A 549 9.68 -20.65 -15.11
C GLY A 549 9.27 -19.42 -14.30
N GLU A 550 8.89 -19.57 -13.04
CA GLU A 550 8.58 -18.48 -12.11
C GLU A 550 9.84 -17.90 -11.46
N ILE A 551 9.82 -16.59 -11.23
CA ILE A 551 10.99 -15.86 -10.71
C ILE A 551 10.97 -15.89 -9.18
N LEU A 552 11.96 -16.55 -8.59
CA LEU A 552 12.19 -16.53 -7.13
C LEU A 552 13.00 -15.31 -6.68
N SER A 553 14.03 -14.91 -7.42
CA SER A 553 14.83 -13.71 -7.12
C SER A 553 15.71 -13.29 -8.29
N SER A 554 16.30 -12.10 -8.19
CA SER A 554 17.26 -11.62 -9.20
C SER A 554 18.38 -10.78 -8.60
N VAL A 555 19.54 -10.77 -9.28
CA VAL A 555 20.71 -9.97 -8.91
C VAL A 555 21.47 -9.50 -10.15
N LYS A 556 22.07 -8.33 -10.11
CA LYS A 556 22.96 -7.83 -11.17
C LYS A 556 24.41 -8.21 -10.85
N ALA A 557 25.08 -8.85 -11.80
CA ALA A 557 26.51 -9.17 -11.67
C ALA A 557 27.35 -7.92 -11.96
N GLY A 558 28.21 -7.57 -11.00
CA GLY A 558 29.17 -6.46 -11.07
C GLY A 558 30.38 -6.75 -11.97
#